data_ed0878f6ca126fcec0a0a7a1bb42ae58
#
_entry.id   ed0878f6ca126fcec0a0a7a1bb42ae58
#
_cell.length_a   1.000
_cell.length_b   1.000
_cell.length_c   1.000
_cell.angle_alpha   90.00
_cell.angle_beta   90.00
_cell.angle_gamma   90.00
#
_symmetry.space_group_name_H-M   'P 1'
#
loop_
_entity.id
_entity.type
_entity.pdbx_description
1 polymer ?
#
loop_
_entity_poly.entity_id
_entity_poly.type
_entity_poly.pdbx_seq_one_letter_code
_entity_poly.pdbx_strand_id
1 'polypeptide(L)'
;MNIFLLLTIAMLMIILMLRRHIPIGPCMLTSGIFIWLMKAPELPYLVQALRETLTMPRTYDILFALYFVMCLEIELRTSGALAGMVQALQRIFSSAKVTLAVMPAFLGLLPSLGGARFSAPIVEEASKNLPIEQEHKAAINFWFRHIFEFSSPIIPGMIMACNIAGVSYGEFILHLAWLTVLAFSAGWFVLIRPIKADSSRTEAIANDSQCTQDLWLALSPVIITFILVVFCGFNASAGMGLVTACLFLVLRFTKREVGLKDVVIGALDIKMFLNVLCILYFIQILTVTHVLQEIVAAFQSSPLPVPVIIACVSFIIGVLTGMSQGHVAIVMPIVAAMQTGSLNLAGVAMAFGIAGQMLTPTHMCLVITVDYFKANFFKTLTPVLLCEIIILTIFTAYTYFTW
;
A
#
# COMPACT_ATOMS: atom_id res chain seq x y z
N MET A 1 -11.87 -5.69 32.86
CA MET A 1 -12.21 -6.61 31.74
C MET A 1 -10.91 -7.25 31.25
N ASN A 2 -10.93 -8.55 30.91
CA ASN A 2 -9.74 -9.21 30.36
C ASN A 2 -9.33 -8.53 29.03
N ILE A 3 -8.01 -8.30 28.80
CA ILE A 3 -7.49 -7.61 27.64
C ILE A 3 -7.90 -8.29 26.31
N PHE A 4 -7.89 -9.61 26.26
CA PHE A 4 -8.30 -10.36 25.07
C PHE A 4 -9.78 -10.16 24.72
N LEU A 5 -10.67 -10.13 25.74
CA LEU A 5 -12.10 -9.87 25.53
C LEU A 5 -12.33 -8.44 25.05
N LEU A 6 -11.64 -7.47 25.65
CA LEU A 6 -11.68 -6.06 25.24
C LEU A 6 -11.29 -5.88 23.77
N LEU A 7 -10.15 -6.47 23.38
CA LEU A 7 -9.65 -6.40 22.02
C LEU A 7 -10.57 -7.12 21.02
N THR A 8 -11.12 -8.28 21.41
CA THR A 8 -12.06 -9.01 20.56
C THR A 8 -13.31 -8.17 20.27
N ILE A 9 -13.88 -7.52 21.29
CA ILE A 9 -15.06 -6.65 21.09
C ILE A 9 -14.69 -5.44 20.21
N ALA A 10 -13.57 -4.76 20.50
CA ALA A 10 -13.10 -3.64 19.70
C ALA A 10 -12.88 -4.02 18.24
N MET A 11 -12.26 -5.18 17.98
CA MET A 11 -12.07 -5.71 16.64
C MET A 11 -13.38 -6.05 15.95
N LEU A 12 -14.33 -6.68 16.65
CA LEU A 12 -15.65 -6.97 16.09
C LEU A 12 -16.39 -5.68 15.72
N MET A 13 -16.28 -4.63 16.54
CA MET A 13 -16.84 -3.30 16.23
C MET A 13 -16.23 -2.75 14.93
N ILE A 14 -14.91 -2.75 14.79
CA ILE A 14 -14.21 -2.30 13.58
C ILE A 14 -14.72 -3.09 12.36
N ILE A 15 -14.76 -4.42 12.46
CA ILE A 15 -15.18 -5.31 11.35
C ILE A 15 -16.62 -5.02 10.95
N LEU A 16 -17.54 -4.92 11.91
CA LEU A 16 -18.96 -4.67 11.65
C LEU A 16 -19.18 -3.30 11.00
N MET A 17 -18.44 -2.28 11.44
CA MET A 17 -18.49 -0.94 10.85
C MET A 17 -17.91 -0.91 9.43
N LEU A 18 -16.76 -1.57 9.19
CA LEU A 18 -16.18 -1.69 7.85
C LEU A 18 -17.10 -2.44 6.88
N ARG A 19 -17.80 -3.50 7.34
CA ARG A 19 -18.82 -4.20 6.54
C ARG A 19 -20.01 -3.32 6.16
N ARG A 20 -20.27 -2.27 6.92
CA ARG A 20 -21.27 -1.24 6.61
C ARG A 20 -20.72 -0.10 5.76
N HIS A 21 -19.53 -0.28 5.16
CA HIS A 21 -18.83 0.73 4.35
C HIS A 21 -18.49 2.03 5.09
N ILE A 22 -18.40 1.99 6.42
CA ILE A 22 -17.93 3.13 7.22
C ILE A 22 -16.40 3.21 7.01
N PRO A 23 -15.85 4.42 6.74
CA PRO A 23 -14.42 4.61 6.58
C PRO A 23 -13.63 4.16 7.79
N ILE A 24 -12.37 3.74 7.60
CA ILE A 24 -11.51 3.18 8.65
C ILE A 24 -11.29 4.14 9.82
N GLY A 25 -11.16 5.45 9.57
CA GLY A 25 -10.95 6.45 10.62
C GLY A 25 -12.04 6.47 11.69
N PRO A 26 -13.32 6.67 11.34
CA PRO A 26 -14.43 6.54 12.28
C PRO A 26 -14.50 5.19 12.98
N CYS A 27 -14.17 4.09 12.32
CA CYS A 27 -14.12 2.76 12.94
C CYS A 27 -13.08 2.71 14.06
N MET A 28 -11.88 3.22 13.79
CA MET A 28 -10.77 3.28 14.76
C MET A 28 -11.11 4.21 15.91
N LEU A 29 -11.63 5.40 15.62
CA LEU A 29 -12.05 6.38 16.64
C LEU A 29 -13.10 5.79 17.59
N THR A 30 -14.15 5.18 17.05
CA THR A 30 -15.22 4.57 17.85
C THR A 30 -14.69 3.46 18.76
N SER A 31 -13.80 2.61 18.22
CA SER A 31 -13.15 1.55 18.99
C SER A 31 -12.21 2.09 20.05
N GLY A 32 -11.48 3.18 19.76
CA GLY A 32 -10.64 3.86 20.74
C GLY A 32 -11.45 4.45 21.91
N ILE A 33 -12.55 5.10 21.61
CA ILE A 33 -13.48 5.62 22.64
C ILE A 33 -14.06 4.47 23.47
N PHE A 34 -14.45 3.37 22.85
CA PHE A 34 -14.91 2.18 23.56
C PHE A 34 -13.83 1.63 24.51
N ILE A 35 -12.60 1.51 24.07
CA ILE A 35 -11.47 1.05 24.89
C ILE A 35 -11.23 1.99 26.07
N TRP A 36 -11.23 3.30 25.82
CA TRP A 36 -11.13 4.32 26.87
C TRP A 36 -12.24 4.19 27.91
N LEU A 37 -13.51 4.05 27.50
CA LEU A 37 -14.64 3.87 28.40
C LEU A 37 -14.50 2.63 29.30
N MET A 38 -13.92 1.56 28.77
CA MET A 38 -13.80 0.30 29.51
C MET A 38 -12.56 0.23 30.42
N LYS A 39 -11.52 1.03 30.15
CA LYS A 39 -10.24 0.95 30.85
C LYS A 39 -9.96 2.12 31.77
N ALA A 40 -10.16 3.32 31.32
CA ALA A 40 -9.81 4.54 32.03
C ALA A 40 -10.74 5.69 31.61
N PRO A 41 -12.01 5.71 32.07
CA PRO A 41 -13.03 6.65 31.61
C PRO A 41 -12.83 8.04 32.23
N GLU A 42 -11.62 8.57 32.18
CA GLU A 42 -11.24 9.89 32.66
C GLU A 42 -10.98 10.81 31.46
N LEU A 43 -11.68 11.93 31.40
CA LEU A 43 -11.58 12.90 30.30
C LEU A 43 -10.16 13.41 30.04
N PRO A 44 -9.27 13.61 31.03
CA PRO A 44 -7.88 14.00 30.82
C PRO A 44 -7.12 13.11 29.85
N TYR A 45 -7.36 11.81 29.84
CA TYR A 45 -6.70 10.88 28.88
C TYR A 45 -7.07 11.18 27.43
N LEU A 46 -8.36 11.47 27.14
CA LEU A 46 -8.76 11.86 25.78
C LEU A 46 -8.13 13.19 25.36
N VAL A 47 -8.09 14.16 26.26
CA VAL A 47 -7.48 15.47 26.00
C VAL A 47 -5.99 15.33 25.77
N GLN A 48 -5.30 14.53 26.57
CA GLN A 48 -3.88 14.22 26.40
C GLN A 48 -3.63 13.52 25.05
N ALA A 49 -4.38 12.48 24.72
CA ALA A 49 -4.28 11.76 23.45
C ALA A 49 -4.48 12.71 22.26
N LEU A 50 -5.46 13.62 22.33
CA LEU A 50 -5.71 14.61 21.28
C LEU A 50 -4.52 15.58 21.13
N ARG A 51 -4.04 16.11 22.25
CA ARG A 51 -2.89 17.01 22.28
C ARG A 51 -1.67 16.34 21.67
N GLU A 52 -1.33 15.12 22.08
CA GLU A 52 -0.21 14.37 21.55
C GLU A 52 -0.37 14.10 20.05
N THR A 53 -1.56 13.68 19.60
CA THR A 53 -1.84 13.51 18.18
C THR A 53 -1.55 14.77 17.37
N LEU A 54 -1.97 15.93 17.87
CA LEU A 54 -1.82 17.21 17.15
C LEU A 54 -0.45 17.86 17.32
N THR A 55 0.38 17.45 18.28
CA THR A 55 1.71 18.05 18.51
C THR A 55 2.86 17.19 18.02
N MET A 56 2.64 15.90 17.73
CA MET A 56 3.70 15.01 17.27
C MET A 56 4.16 15.34 15.85
N PRO A 57 5.49 15.49 15.61
CA PRO A 57 6.04 15.74 14.27
C PRO A 57 5.63 14.69 13.24
N ARG A 58 5.56 13.42 13.65
CA ARG A 58 5.15 12.30 12.77
C ARG A 58 3.75 12.48 12.18
N THR A 59 2.83 13.12 12.89
CA THR A 59 1.47 13.41 12.39
C THR A 59 1.54 14.27 11.14
N TYR A 60 2.35 15.31 11.19
CA TYR A 60 2.54 16.23 10.06
C TYR A 60 3.31 15.56 8.93
N ASP A 61 4.33 14.75 9.22
CA ASP A 61 5.06 14.02 8.18
C ASP A 61 4.12 13.09 7.39
N ILE A 62 3.28 12.33 8.08
CA ILE A 62 2.29 11.47 7.41
C ILE A 62 1.30 12.30 6.57
N LEU A 63 0.71 13.34 7.14
CA LEU A 63 -0.31 14.14 6.47
C LEU A 63 0.26 14.85 5.24
N PHE A 64 1.44 15.48 5.36
CA PHE A 64 2.08 16.17 4.23
C PHE A 64 2.59 15.19 3.18
N ALA A 65 3.16 14.03 3.58
CA ALA A 65 3.56 13.01 2.63
C ALA A 65 2.35 12.53 1.78
N LEU A 66 1.22 12.24 2.43
CA LEU A 66 0.00 11.84 1.73
C LEU A 66 -0.57 12.96 0.85
N TYR A 67 -0.50 14.21 1.31
CA TYR A 67 -0.89 15.36 0.52
C TYR A 67 -0.06 15.47 -0.77
N PHE A 68 1.27 15.39 -0.66
CA PHE A 68 2.14 15.47 -1.82
C PHE A 68 2.02 14.26 -2.75
N VAL A 69 1.70 13.06 -2.23
CA VAL A 69 1.32 11.90 -3.06
C VAL A 69 0.10 12.23 -3.92
N MET A 70 -0.92 12.88 -3.36
CA MET A 70 -2.10 13.30 -4.11
C MET A 70 -1.78 14.41 -5.12
N CYS A 71 -0.93 15.38 -4.77
CA CYS A 71 -0.45 16.38 -5.72
C CYS A 71 0.26 15.71 -6.91
N LEU A 72 1.18 14.80 -6.65
CA LEU A 72 1.90 14.05 -7.69
C LEU A 72 0.93 13.27 -8.61
N GLU A 73 -0.07 12.61 -8.05
CA GLU A 73 -1.11 11.91 -8.83
C GLU A 73 -1.85 12.86 -9.77
N ILE A 74 -2.28 14.02 -9.27
CA ILE A 74 -3.01 15.02 -10.06
C ILE A 74 -2.11 15.58 -11.16
N GLU A 75 -0.85 15.91 -10.86
CA GLU A 75 0.11 16.42 -11.86
C GLU A 75 0.33 15.40 -12.99
N LEU A 76 0.58 14.14 -12.67
CA LEU A 76 0.82 13.09 -13.66
C LEU A 76 -0.42 12.79 -14.50
N ARG A 77 -1.59 12.82 -13.89
CA ARG A 77 -2.86 12.54 -14.54
C ARG A 77 -3.29 13.69 -15.45
N THR A 78 -3.27 14.94 -14.96
CA THR A 78 -3.74 16.11 -15.73
C THR A 78 -2.78 16.54 -16.82
N SER A 79 -1.47 16.34 -16.64
CA SER A 79 -0.47 16.63 -17.67
C SER A 79 -0.50 15.67 -18.87
N GLY A 80 -1.23 14.55 -18.77
CA GLY A 80 -1.21 13.49 -19.77
C GLY A 80 0.03 12.58 -19.72
N ALA A 81 0.99 12.85 -18.83
CA ALA A 81 2.22 12.05 -18.70
C ALA A 81 1.93 10.57 -18.39
N LEU A 82 0.88 10.31 -17.58
CA LEU A 82 0.46 8.95 -17.27
C LEU A 82 -0.03 8.19 -18.50
N ALA A 83 -0.83 8.83 -19.35
CA ALA A 83 -1.32 8.22 -20.59
C ALA A 83 -0.19 8.02 -21.60
N GLY A 84 0.70 8.98 -21.74
CA GLY A 84 1.87 8.89 -22.61
C GLY A 84 2.86 7.82 -22.15
N MET A 85 3.07 7.66 -20.84
CA MET A 85 3.86 6.56 -20.29
C MET A 85 3.32 5.19 -20.69
N VAL A 86 2.00 5.00 -20.58
CA VAL A 86 1.34 3.75 -20.99
C VAL A 86 1.62 3.45 -22.46
N GLN A 87 1.47 4.44 -23.35
CA GLN A 87 1.76 4.30 -24.77
C GLN A 87 3.24 4.00 -25.04
N ALA A 88 4.15 4.67 -24.33
CA ALA A 88 5.59 4.43 -24.45
C ALA A 88 5.97 2.99 -24.06
N LEU A 89 5.47 2.52 -22.93
CA LEU A 89 5.74 1.16 -22.45
C LEU A 89 5.17 0.08 -23.40
N GLN A 90 3.97 0.28 -23.96
CA GLN A 90 3.39 -0.61 -24.96
C GLN A 90 4.25 -0.71 -26.22
N ARG A 91 4.97 0.37 -26.59
CA ARG A 91 5.88 0.39 -27.73
C ARG A 91 7.23 -0.27 -27.44
N ILE A 92 7.75 -0.08 -26.21
CA ILE A 92 9.03 -0.64 -25.78
C ILE A 92 8.95 -2.17 -25.67
N PHE A 93 7.87 -2.67 -25.09
CA PHE A 93 7.69 -4.10 -24.87
C PHE A 93 6.95 -4.76 -26.05
N SER A 94 7.72 -5.33 -26.99
CA SER A 94 7.18 -6.10 -28.13
C SER A 94 6.59 -7.47 -27.73
N SER A 95 6.84 -7.93 -26.51
CA SER A 95 6.32 -9.20 -25.98
C SER A 95 5.05 -8.99 -25.18
N ALA A 96 3.95 -9.59 -25.61
CA ALA A 96 2.68 -9.56 -24.87
C ALA A 96 2.81 -10.04 -23.41
N LYS A 97 3.62 -11.09 -23.17
CA LYS A 97 3.89 -11.60 -21.81
C LYS A 97 4.56 -10.56 -20.91
N VAL A 98 5.56 -9.85 -21.42
CA VAL A 98 6.25 -8.80 -20.69
C VAL A 98 5.30 -7.64 -20.43
N THR A 99 4.52 -7.23 -21.40
CA THR A 99 3.50 -6.19 -21.27
C THR A 99 2.48 -6.53 -20.17
N LEU A 100 1.99 -7.78 -20.14
CA LEU A 100 1.03 -8.25 -19.14
C LEU A 100 1.56 -8.16 -17.71
N ALA A 101 2.86 -8.39 -17.48
CA ALA A 101 3.46 -8.28 -16.16
C ALA A 101 3.85 -6.84 -15.81
N VAL A 102 4.54 -6.18 -16.73
CA VAL A 102 5.20 -4.91 -16.47
C VAL A 102 4.23 -3.73 -16.41
N MET A 103 3.20 -3.71 -17.26
CA MET A 103 2.26 -2.58 -17.31
C MET A 103 1.45 -2.40 -16.01
N PRO A 104 0.80 -3.45 -15.45
CA PRO A 104 0.14 -3.30 -14.15
C PRO A 104 1.14 -2.96 -13.04
N ALA A 105 2.37 -3.49 -13.08
CA ALA A 105 3.40 -3.20 -12.10
C ALA A 105 3.77 -1.70 -12.08
N PHE A 106 4.06 -1.13 -13.25
CA PHE A 106 4.34 0.32 -13.34
C PHE A 106 3.18 1.19 -12.87
N LEU A 107 1.95 0.82 -13.24
CA LEU A 107 0.76 1.53 -12.76
C LEU A 107 0.52 1.34 -11.26
N GLY A 108 1.02 0.25 -10.68
CA GLY A 108 1.03 0.00 -9.24
C GLY A 108 2.03 0.86 -8.47
N LEU A 109 3.12 1.31 -9.11
CA LEU A 109 4.06 2.28 -8.52
C LEU A 109 3.44 3.66 -8.32
N LEU A 110 2.44 4.02 -9.13
CA LEU A 110 1.86 5.34 -9.10
C LEU A 110 0.68 5.39 -8.12
N PRO A 111 0.60 6.41 -7.27
CA PRO A 111 -0.53 6.59 -6.38
C PRO A 111 -1.76 6.95 -7.21
N SER A 112 -2.67 6.02 -7.40
CA SER A 112 -3.90 6.29 -8.14
C SER A 112 -5.11 5.63 -7.48
N LEU A 113 -6.07 6.45 -7.05
CA LEU A 113 -7.37 5.98 -6.61
C LEU A 113 -8.11 5.35 -7.82
N GLY A 114 -8.33 4.05 -7.76
CA GLY A 114 -8.98 3.32 -8.85
C GLY A 114 -8.06 2.91 -10.00
N GLY A 115 -6.74 2.92 -9.81
CA GLY A 115 -5.73 2.55 -10.81
C GLY A 115 -5.95 1.17 -11.47
N ALA A 116 -6.71 0.27 -10.85
CA ALA A 116 -7.14 -0.98 -11.46
C ALA A 116 -7.99 -0.75 -12.73
N ARG A 117 -8.74 0.35 -12.80
CA ARG A 117 -9.51 0.74 -13.99
C ARG A 117 -8.63 1.17 -15.16
N PHE A 118 -7.43 1.69 -14.88
CA PHE A 118 -6.49 2.10 -15.93
C PHE A 118 -5.65 0.93 -16.44
N SER A 119 -5.26 -0.01 -15.57
CA SER A 119 -4.44 -1.15 -15.95
C SER A 119 -5.23 -2.29 -16.62
N ALA A 120 -6.49 -2.50 -16.23
CA ALA A 120 -7.31 -3.58 -16.76
C ALA A 120 -7.52 -3.51 -18.30
N PRO A 121 -7.85 -2.35 -18.93
CA PRO A 121 -7.93 -2.24 -20.38
C PRO A 121 -6.62 -2.58 -21.10
N ILE A 122 -5.48 -2.27 -20.49
CA ILE A 122 -4.16 -2.54 -21.05
C ILE A 122 -3.87 -4.05 -21.04
N VAL A 123 -4.21 -4.72 -19.93
CA VAL A 123 -4.10 -6.18 -19.83
C VAL A 123 -5.04 -6.85 -20.83
N GLU A 124 -6.26 -6.33 -21.00
CA GLU A 124 -7.21 -6.85 -21.97
C GLU A 124 -6.69 -6.74 -23.40
N GLU A 125 -6.19 -5.57 -23.81
CA GLU A 125 -5.65 -5.38 -25.17
C GLU A 125 -4.37 -6.23 -25.39
N ALA A 126 -3.44 -6.26 -24.43
CA ALA A 126 -2.23 -7.07 -24.51
C ALA A 126 -2.51 -8.59 -24.56
N SER A 127 -3.66 -9.02 -24.08
CA SER A 127 -4.08 -10.42 -24.05
C SER A 127 -5.05 -10.82 -25.15
N LYS A 128 -5.42 -9.91 -26.06
CA LYS A 128 -6.49 -10.09 -27.05
C LYS A 128 -6.29 -11.33 -27.95
N ASN A 129 -5.05 -11.58 -28.33
CA ASN A 129 -4.67 -12.71 -29.19
C ASN A 129 -4.09 -13.91 -28.41
N LEU A 130 -4.24 -13.92 -27.09
CA LEU A 130 -3.74 -14.98 -26.23
C LEU A 130 -4.90 -15.83 -25.69
N PRO A 131 -4.75 -17.17 -25.62
CA PRO A 131 -5.78 -18.05 -25.06
C PRO A 131 -5.78 -17.97 -23.53
N ILE A 132 -6.26 -16.84 -22.99
CA ILE A 132 -6.27 -16.56 -21.54
C ILE A 132 -7.71 -16.32 -21.08
N GLU A 133 -8.13 -17.02 -20.04
CA GLU A 133 -9.42 -16.81 -19.40
C GLU A 133 -9.52 -15.45 -18.69
N GLN A 134 -10.73 -14.93 -18.51
CA GLN A 134 -10.95 -13.62 -17.87
C GLN A 134 -10.46 -13.59 -16.42
N GLU A 135 -10.61 -14.70 -15.70
CA GLU A 135 -10.12 -14.89 -14.34
C GLU A 135 -8.59 -14.75 -14.26
N HIS A 136 -7.90 -15.32 -15.24
CA HIS A 136 -6.45 -15.25 -15.30
C HIS A 136 -5.95 -13.83 -15.64
N LYS A 137 -6.64 -13.12 -16.57
CA LYS A 137 -6.38 -11.70 -16.86
C LYS A 137 -6.59 -10.83 -15.60
N ALA A 138 -7.67 -11.10 -14.87
CA ALA A 138 -7.96 -10.41 -13.62
C ALA A 138 -6.87 -10.65 -12.57
N ALA A 139 -6.41 -11.90 -12.42
CA ALA A 139 -5.32 -12.26 -11.50
C ALA A 139 -4.01 -11.55 -11.88
N ILE A 140 -3.64 -11.51 -13.16
CA ILE A 140 -2.46 -10.79 -13.65
C ILE A 140 -2.54 -9.30 -13.30
N ASN A 141 -3.66 -8.65 -13.66
CA ASN A 141 -3.85 -7.22 -13.40
C ASN A 141 -3.76 -6.91 -11.90
N PHE A 142 -4.41 -7.72 -11.09
CA PHE A 142 -4.44 -7.52 -9.65
C PHE A 142 -3.07 -7.76 -9.01
N TRP A 143 -2.43 -8.90 -9.31
CA TRP A 143 -1.16 -9.30 -8.71
C TRP A 143 -0.03 -8.30 -8.98
N PHE A 144 0.25 -8.04 -10.24
CA PHE A 144 1.40 -7.21 -10.61
C PHE A 144 1.26 -5.76 -10.15
N ARG A 145 0.05 -5.25 -9.95
CA ARG A 145 -0.16 -3.91 -9.39
C ARG A 145 0.31 -3.78 -7.94
N HIS A 146 0.41 -4.86 -7.19
CA HIS A 146 0.69 -4.83 -5.75
C HIS A 146 2.10 -5.29 -5.38
N ILE A 147 2.93 -5.68 -6.36
CA ILE A 147 4.29 -6.16 -6.08
C ILE A 147 5.18 -5.11 -5.39
N PHE A 148 4.89 -3.83 -5.57
CA PHE A 148 5.65 -2.73 -4.96
C PHE A 148 5.14 -2.31 -3.58
N GLU A 149 4.14 -2.96 -3.03
CA GLU A 149 3.67 -2.71 -1.64
C GLU A 149 4.79 -2.87 -0.60
N PHE A 150 5.82 -3.67 -0.92
CA PHE A 150 6.96 -3.93 -0.04
C PHE A 150 8.10 -2.91 -0.15
N SER A 151 8.15 -2.08 -1.20
CA SER A 151 9.34 -1.26 -1.47
C SER A 151 9.07 0.15 -2.00
N SER A 152 7.81 0.53 -2.21
CA SER A 152 7.53 1.87 -2.71
C SER A 152 7.43 2.91 -1.59
N PRO A 153 8.21 4.01 -1.64
CA PRO A 153 8.19 5.06 -0.64
C PRO A 153 6.93 5.95 -0.70
N ILE A 154 6.12 5.81 -1.74
CA ILE A 154 4.94 6.65 -1.97
C ILE A 154 3.62 5.94 -1.62
N ILE A 155 3.67 4.66 -1.28
CA ILE A 155 2.47 3.92 -0.87
C ILE A 155 2.08 4.32 0.56
N PRO A 156 0.82 4.75 0.79
CA PRO A 156 0.38 5.23 2.10
C PRO A 156 0.61 4.25 3.25
N GLY A 157 0.45 2.95 3.01
CA GLY A 157 0.74 1.91 4.00
C GLY A 157 2.19 1.91 4.46
N MET A 158 3.16 2.06 3.52
CA MET A 158 4.58 2.14 3.83
C MET A 158 4.91 3.42 4.63
N ILE A 159 4.36 4.56 4.21
CA ILE A 159 4.54 5.84 4.90
C ILE A 159 4.08 5.74 6.36
N MET A 160 2.90 5.18 6.58
CA MET A 160 2.35 4.99 7.92
C MET A 160 3.16 3.97 8.73
N ALA A 161 3.58 2.86 8.11
CA ALA A 161 4.33 1.81 8.78
C ALA A 161 5.65 2.34 9.33
N CYS A 162 6.45 3.05 8.52
CA CYS A 162 7.72 3.63 8.95
C CYS A 162 7.52 4.60 10.12
N ASN A 163 6.57 5.52 9.99
CA ASN A 163 6.32 6.53 11.02
C ASN A 163 5.80 5.92 12.34
N ILE A 164 4.90 4.94 12.27
CA ILE A 164 4.29 4.35 13.47
C ILE A 164 5.27 3.40 14.15
N ALA A 165 5.98 2.55 13.40
CA ALA A 165 6.96 1.62 13.95
C ALA A 165 8.27 2.32 14.39
N GLY A 166 8.49 3.59 13.99
CA GLY A 166 9.70 4.34 14.31
C GLY A 166 10.94 3.80 13.59
N VAL A 167 10.77 3.26 12.37
CA VAL A 167 11.84 2.75 11.52
C VAL A 167 12.23 3.78 10.46
N SER A 168 13.51 3.78 10.07
CA SER A 168 13.99 4.60 8.95
C SER A 168 13.35 4.14 7.64
N TYR A 169 12.85 5.09 6.83
CA TYR A 169 12.27 4.77 5.52
C TYR A 169 13.22 4.01 4.62
N GLY A 170 14.45 4.51 4.50
CA GLY A 170 15.45 3.91 3.63
C GLY A 170 15.80 2.50 4.05
N GLU A 171 16.09 2.31 5.34
CA GLU A 171 16.43 0.99 5.88
C GLU A 171 15.27 0.01 5.73
N PHE A 172 14.04 0.43 6.02
CA PHE A 172 12.89 -0.46 5.96
C PHE A 172 12.53 -0.86 4.53
N ILE A 173 12.59 0.09 3.58
CA ILE A 173 12.38 -0.20 2.16
C ILE A 173 13.44 -1.18 1.64
N LEU A 174 14.73 -0.95 1.95
CA LEU A 174 15.81 -1.86 1.54
C LEU A 174 15.69 -3.24 2.19
N HIS A 175 15.25 -3.28 3.46
CA HIS A 175 15.03 -4.51 4.20
C HIS A 175 13.96 -5.41 3.56
N LEU A 176 12.94 -4.82 2.92
CA LEU A 176 11.83 -5.53 2.27
C LEU A 176 11.92 -5.57 0.73
N ALA A 177 12.85 -4.85 0.11
CA ALA A 177 12.92 -4.72 -1.36
C ALA A 177 13.04 -6.07 -2.10
N TRP A 178 13.70 -7.06 -1.49
CA TRP A 178 13.80 -8.40 -2.06
C TRP A 178 12.45 -9.10 -2.21
N LEU A 179 11.46 -8.76 -1.35
CA LEU A 179 10.09 -9.27 -1.49
C LEU A 179 9.42 -8.78 -2.78
N THR A 180 9.73 -7.58 -3.24
CA THR A 180 9.26 -7.09 -4.55
C THR A 180 9.77 -7.95 -5.69
N VAL A 181 11.06 -8.33 -5.65
CA VAL A 181 11.66 -9.22 -6.65
C VAL A 181 11.04 -10.62 -6.56
N LEU A 182 10.82 -11.10 -5.34
CA LEU A 182 10.17 -12.39 -5.10
C LEU A 182 8.72 -12.37 -5.60
N ALA A 183 7.96 -11.31 -5.34
CA ALA A 183 6.57 -11.15 -5.78
C ALA A 183 6.47 -11.08 -7.31
N PHE A 184 7.38 -10.34 -7.96
CA PHE A 184 7.46 -10.33 -9.42
C PHE A 184 7.75 -11.74 -9.95
N SER A 185 8.73 -12.43 -9.36
CA SER A 185 9.13 -13.78 -9.78
C SER A 185 8.00 -14.80 -9.60
N ALA A 186 7.34 -14.79 -8.42
CA ALA A 186 6.19 -15.66 -8.15
C ALA A 186 5.08 -15.43 -9.18
N GLY A 187 4.70 -14.18 -9.43
CA GLY A 187 3.72 -13.83 -10.47
C GLY A 187 4.15 -14.25 -11.86
N TRP A 188 5.43 -14.08 -12.19
CA TRP A 188 5.96 -14.50 -13.49
C TRP A 188 5.83 -16.01 -13.70
N PHE A 189 6.23 -16.81 -12.72
CA PHE A 189 6.19 -18.28 -12.83
C PHE A 189 4.77 -18.84 -12.76
N VAL A 190 3.90 -18.26 -11.94
CA VAL A 190 2.52 -18.75 -11.75
C VAL A 190 1.56 -18.22 -12.81
N LEU A 191 1.65 -16.93 -13.14
CA LEU A 191 0.65 -16.26 -13.97
C LEU A 191 1.10 -16.06 -15.42
N ILE A 192 2.37 -15.78 -15.69
CA ILE A 192 2.83 -15.41 -17.05
C ILE A 192 3.43 -16.58 -17.82
N ARG A 193 4.33 -17.35 -17.18
CA ARG A 193 5.04 -18.44 -17.84
C ARG A 193 4.12 -19.51 -18.46
N PRO A 194 3.01 -19.90 -17.82
CA PRO A 194 2.10 -20.93 -18.36
C PRO A 194 1.36 -20.50 -19.63
N ILE A 195 1.29 -19.21 -19.92
CA ILE A 195 0.59 -18.70 -21.10
C ILE A 195 1.29 -19.23 -22.36
N LYS A 196 0.56 -19.94 -23.20
CA LYS A 196 1.04 -20.35 -24.52
C LYS A 196 0.94 -19.13 -25.44
N ALA A 197 2.04 -18.43 -25.64
CA ALA A 197 2.10 -17.32 -26.59
C ALA A 197 2.55 -17.87 -27.95
N ASP A 198 1.76 -17.61 -28.97
CA ASP A 198 2.25 -17.67 -30.34
C ASP A 198 3.23 -16.50 -30.54
N SER A 199 4.33 -16.73 -31.23
CA SER A 199 5.44 -15.77 -31.40
C SER A 199 5.10 -14.59 -32.33
N SER A 200 3.85 -14.18 -32.40
CA SER A 200 3.43 -12.98 -33.13
C SER A 200 4.03 -11.74 -32.48
N ARG A 201 5.17 -11.29 -32.99
CA ARG A 201 5.71 -9.96 -32.70
C ARG A 201 4.64 -8.93 -33.05
N THR A 202 4.20 -8.17 -32.06
CA THR A 202 3.53 -6.90 -32.33
C THR A 202 4.57 -6.01 -32.99
N GLU A 203 4.28 -5.50 -34.18
CA GLU A 203 5.19 -4.59 -34.88
C GLU A 203 5.55 -3.43 -33.98
N ALA A 204 6.84 -3.23 -33.76
CA ALA A 204 7.36 -2.11 -33.00
C ALA A 204 7.00 -0.82 -33.75
N ILE A 205 6.07 -0.06 -33.20
CA ILE A 205 5.66 1.23 -33.74
C ILE A 205 6.82 2.23 -33.54
N ALA A 206 7.10 3.04 -34.56
CA ALA A 206 8.22 3.98 -34.60
C ALA A 206 8.37 4.84 -33.32
N ASN A 207 9.63 5.06 -32.92
CA ASN A 207 9.98 5.90 -31.77
C ASN A 207 9.45 7.32 -31.94
N ASP A 208 8.48 7.70 -31.10
CA ASP A 208 8.02 9.07 -30.96
C ASP A 208 8.71 9.70 -29.76
N SER A 209 9.43 10.79 -29.96
CA SER A 209 10.17 11.51 -28.91
C SER A 209 9.27 11.97 -27.76
N GLN A 210 8.00 12.23 -28.06
CA GLN A 210 7.01 12.65 -27.06
C GLN A 210 6.65 11.52 -26.08
N CYS A 211 6.51 10.28 -26.58
CA CYS A 211 6.24 9.12 -25.72
C CYS A 211 7.41 8.83 -24.76
N THR A 212 8.65 9.01 -25.21
CA THR A 212 9.83 8.84 -24.36
C THR A 212 9.87 9.91 -23.27
N GLN A 213 9.53 11.15 -23.61
CA GLN A 213 9.44 12.25 -22.66
C GLN A 213 8.36 11.98 -21.59
N ASP A 214 7.18 11.50 -21.98
CA ASP A 214 6.09 11.17 -21.07
C ASP A 214 6.46 10.03 -20.11
N LEU A 215 7.19 9.03 -20.60
CA LEU A 215 7.73 7.97 -19.77
C LEU A 215 8.63 8.51 -18.65
N TRP A 216 9.57 9.37 -19.02
CA TRP A 216 10.47 9.98 -18.04
C TRP A 216 9.75 10.94 -17.08
N LEU A 217 8.78 11.73 -17.56
CA LEU A 217 7.97 12.58 -16.71
C LEU A 217 7.16 11.78 -15.67
N ALA A 218 6.70 10.58 -16.02
CA ALA A 218 5.95 9.75 -15.09
C ALA A 218 6.84 8.95 -14.13
N LEU A 219 8.00 8.46 -14.57
CA LEU A 219 8.87 7.60 -13.76
C LEU A 219 9.88 8.38 -12.92
N SER A 220 10.42 9.51 -13.42
CA SER A 220 11.45 10.25 -12.71
C SER A 220 11.00 10.73 -11.33
N PRO A 221 9.76 11.20 -11.09
CA PRO A 221 9.33 11.57 -9.75
C PRO A 221 9.39 10.43 -8.75
N VAL A 222 9.00 9.22 -9.17
CA VAL A 222 9.05 8.03 -8.31
C VAL A 222 10.49 7.65 -8.00
N ILE A 223 11.35 7.62 -9.03
CA ILE A 223 12.78 7.29 -8.89
C ILE A 223 13.49 8.32 -8.02
N ILE A 224 13.25 9.61 -8.26
CA ILE A 224 13.88 10.68 -7.47
C ILE A 224 13.39 10.63 -6.02
N THR A 225 12.10 10.42 -5.78
CA THR A 225 11.58 10.25 -4.41
C THR A 225 12.26 9.07 -3.72
N PHE A 226 12.41 7.94 -4.42
CA PHE A 226 13.11 6.78 -3.88
C PHE A 226 14.57 7.13 -3.52
N ILE A 227 15.30 7.83 -4.39
CA ILE A 227 16.68 8.24 -4.13
C ILE A 227 16.75 9.19 -2.92
N LEU A 228 15.91 10.21 -2.86
CA LEU A 228 15.91 11.19 -1.77
C LEU A 228 15.58 10.55 -0.42
N VAL A 229 14.59 9.67 -0.39
CA VAL A 229 14.13 9.05 0.86
C VAL A 229 15.07 7.93 1.31
N VAL A 230 15.53 7.07 0.38
CA VAL A 230 16.32 5.89 0.73
C VAL A 230 17.80 6.21 0.92
N PHE A 231 18.38 7.01 0.02
CA PHE A 231 19.84 7.26 0.02
C PHE A 231 20.24 8.62 0.59
N CYS A 232 19.37 9.64 0.46
CA CYS A 232 19.68 10.97 0.99
C CYS A 232 19.11 11.22 2.39
N GLY A 233 18.30 10.28 2.94
CA GLY A 233 17.78 10.37 4.30
C GLY A 233 16.68 11.43 4.50
N PHE A 234 16.02 11.87 3.42
CA PHE A 234 14.86 12.75 3.54
C PHE A 234 13.70 12.01 4.20
N ASN A 235 12.93 12.70 5.04
CA ASN A 235 11.62 12.17 5.43
C ASN A 235 10.66 12.18 4.24
N ALA A 236 9.57 11.40 4.31
CA ALA A 236 8.68 11.21 3.18
C ALA A 236 8.05 12.53 2.73
N SER A 237 7.61 13.39 3.66
CA SER A 237 6.96 14.66 3.33
C SER A 237 7.91 15.63 2.59
N ALA A 238 9.14 15.77 3.06
CA ALA A 238 10.12 16.66 2.43
C ALA A 238 10.56 16.15 1.05
N GLY A 239 10.86 14.83 0.93
CA GLY A 239 11.24 14.21 -0.34
C GLY A 239 10.14 14.36 -1.40
N MET A 240 8.91 14.03 -1.04
CA MET A 240 7.77 14.13 -1.95
C MET A 240 7.39 15.57 -2.26
N GLY A 241 7.43 16.46 -1.27
CA GLY A 241 7.16 17.88 -1.48
C GLY A 241 8.13 18.51 -2.47
N LEU A 242 9.43 18.22 -2.32
CA LEU A 242 10.46 18.69 -3.25
C LEU A 242 10.21 18.16 -4.67
N VAL A 243 9.97 16.86 -4.80
CA VAL A 243 9.75 16.22 -6.11
C VAL A 243 8.50 16.76 -6.81
N THR A 244 7.40 16.90 -6.09
CA THR A 244 6.14 17.46 -6.61
C THR A 244 6.36 18.91 -7.08
N ALA A 245 6.99 19.75 -6.26
CA ALA A 245 7.28 21.13 -6.65
C ALA A 245 8.18 21.21 -7.91
N CYS A 246 9.22 20.37 -7.98
CA CYS A 246 10.09 20.29 -9.15
C CYS A 246 9.35 19.79 -10.39
N LEU A 247 8.51 18.76 -10.25
CA LEU A 247 7.70 18.25 -11.36
C LEU A 247 6.75 19.32 -11.88
N PHE A 248 6.05 20.04 -11.00
CA PHE A 248 5.18 21.15 -11.40
C PHE A 248 5.92 22.16 -12.27
N LEU A 249 7.14 22.58 -11.86
CA LEU A 249 7.96 23.51 -12.64
C LEU A 249 8.33 22.92 -14.00
N VAL A 250 8.77 21.66 -14.06
CA VAL A 250 9.10 20.97 -15.32
C VAL A 250 7.89 20.90 -16.24
N LEU A 251 6.71 20.57 -15.72
CA LEU A 251 5.48 20.54 -16.51
C LEU A 251 5.12 21.90 -17.09
N ARG A 252 5.34 22.99 -16.34
CA ARG A 252 5.15 24.36 -16.83
C ARG A 252 6.16 24.72 -17.93
N PHE A 253 7.43 24.35 -17.77
CA PHE A 253 8.46 24.58 -18.80
C PHE A 253 8.19 23.78 -20.08
N THR A 254 7.66 22.57 -19.95
CA THR A 254 7.27 21.72 -21.09
C THR A 254 5.89 22.08 -21.69
N LYS A 255 5.31 23.21 -21.25
CA LYS A 255 4.02 23.76 -21.72
C LYS A 255 2.85 22.76 -21.54
N ARG A 256 2.90 21.91 -20.51
CA ARG A 256 1.78 21.05 -20.12
C ARG A 256 0.73 21.88 -19.35
N GLU A 257 -0.51 21.70 -19.66
CA GLU A 257 -1.63 22.39 -19.00
C GLU A 257 -1.93 21.76 -17.64
N VAL A 258 -1.21 22.21 -16.60
CA VAL A 258 -1.46 21.81 -15.21
C VAL A 258 -1.71 23.07 -14.38
N GLY A 259 -2.92 23.21 -13.84
CA GLY A 259 -3.31 24.34 -13.00
C GLY A 259 -2.79 24.18 -11.58
N LEU A 260 -2.01 25.16 -11.06
CA LEU A 260 -1.53 25.12 -9.67
C LEU A 260 -2.70 25.00 -8.68
N LYS A 261 -3.80 25.72 -8.92
CA LYS A 261 -5.00 25.65 -8.08
C LYS A 261 -5.61 24.26 -8.08
N ASP A 262 -5.64 23.58 -9.23
CA ASP A 262 -6.22 22.25 -9.37
C ASP A 262 -5.37 21.21 -8.63
N VAL A 263 -4.04 21.34 -8.66
CA VAL A 263 -3.13 20.48 -7.91
C VAL A 263 -3.29 20.72 -6.40
N VAL A 264 -3.12 21.97 -5.95
CA VAL A 264 -3.09 22.30 -4.52
C VAL A 264 -4.44 22.05 -3.84
N ILE A 265 -5.53 22.48 -4.47
CA ILE A 265 -6.89 22.30 -3.89
C ILE A 265 -7.40 20.89 -4.14
N GLY A 266 -7.15 20.32 -5.32
CA GLY A 266 -7.57 18.96 -5.65
C GLY A 266 -6.93 17.87 -4.78
N ALA A 267 -5.71 18.12 -4.28
CA ALA A 267 -5.01 17.22 -3.36
C ALA A 267 -5.54 17.28 -1.92
N LEU A 268 -6.36 18.27 -1.56
CA LEU A 268 -6.95 18.40 -0.23
C LEU A 268 -8.15 17.45 -0.05
N ASP A 269 -7.87 16.16 0.12
CA ASP A 269 -8.90 15.18 0.48
C ASP A 269 -9.12 15.17 2.00
N ILE A 270 -10.09 15.98 2.43
CA ILE A 270 -10.47 16.11 3.85
C ILE A 270 -10.85 14.76 4.46
N LYS A 271 -11.47 13.85 3.69
CA LYS A 271 -11.85 12.52 4.19
C LYS A 271 -10.62 11.67 4.50
N MET A 272 -9.62 11.71 3.61
CA MET A 272 -8.36 11.03 3.82
C MET A 272 -7.63 11.57 5.06
N PHE A 273 -7.53 12.89 5.20
CA PHE A 273 -6.88 13.52 6.37
C PHE A 273 -7.58 13.19 7.67
N LEU A 274 -8.91 13.27 7.71
CA LEU A 274 -9.68 12.90 8.89
C LEU A 274 -9.52 11.42 9.24
N ASN A 275 -9.48 10.52 8.25
CA ASN A 275 -9.21 9.11 8.50
C ASN A 275 -7.86 8.90 9.17
N VAL A 276 -6.81 9.53 8.66
CA VAL A 276 -5.46 9.42 9.23
C VAL A 276 -5.41 10.00 10.65
N LEU A 277 -5.99 11.17 10.87
CA LEU A 277 -6.05 11.77 12.22
C LEU A 277 -6.81 10.88 13.21
N CYS A 278 -7.93 10.29 12.83
CA CYS A 278 -8.66 9.35 13.67
C CYS A 278 -7.82 8.10 14.03
N ILE A 279 -7.05 7.58 13.06
CA ILE A 279 -6.13 6.45 13.29
C ILE A 279 -5.05 6.84 14.29
N LEU A 280 -4.38 7.98 14.09
CA LEU A 280 -3.33 8.46 15.00
C LEU A 280 -3.88 8.75 16.40
N TYR A 281 -5.08 9.32 16.49
CA TYR A 281 -5.76 9.56 17.77
C TYR A 281 -6.09 8.23 18.48
N PHE A 282 -6.59 7.24 17.76
CA PHE A 282 -6.79 5.89 18.32
C PHE A 282 -5.49 5.32 18.92
N ILE A 283 -4.36 5.45 18.21
CA ILE A 283 -3.05 4.98 18.70
C ILE A 283 -2.69 5.69 20.01
N GLN A 284 -2.91 7.00 20.08
CA GLN A 284 -2.63 7.77 21.32
C GLN A 284 -3.56 7.37 22.46
N ILE A 285 -4.84 7.11 22.20
CA ILE A 285 -5.76 6.57 23.22
C ILE A 285 -5.21 5.25 23.79
N LEU A 286 -4.79 4.31 22.95
CA LEU A 286 -4.19 3.05 23.40
C LEU A 286 -2.91 3.26 24.23
N THR A 287 -2.13 4.28 23.88
CA THR A 287 -0.88 4.61 24.56
C THR A 287 -1.15 5.18 25.96
N VAL A 288 -1.97 6.24 26.06
CA VAL A 288 -2.24 6.92 27.34
C VAL A 288 -3.07 6.09 28.30
N THR A 289 -3.89 5.15 27.80
CA THR A 289 -4.66 4.21 28.63
C THR A 289 -3.85 2.96 29.01
N HIS A 290 -2.57 2.89 28.66
CA HIS A 290 -1.67 1.75 28.90
C HIS A 290 -2.13 0.41 28.29
N VAL A 291 -3.08 0.43 27.37
CA VAL A 291 -3.59 -0.79 26.71
C VAL A 291 -2.54 -1.44 25.84
N LEU A 292 -1.66 -0.64 25.17
CA LEU A 292 -0.54 -1.19 24.40
C LEU A 292 0.40 -2.02 25.27
N GLN A 293 0.72 -1.58 26.46
CA GLN A 293 1.58 -2.30 27.41
C GLN A 293 0.95 -3.61 27.85
N GLU A 294 -0.36 -3.62 28.08
CA GLU A 294 -1.09 -4.85 28.42
C GLU A 294 -1.10 -5.85 27.24
N ILE A 295 -1.24 -5.37 25.99
CA ILE A 295 -1.14 -6.21 24.78
C ILE A 295 0.24 -6.83 24.68
N VAL A 296 1.30 -6.03 24.86
CA VAL A 296 2.68 -6.48 24.83
C VAL A 296 2.94 -7.54 25.90
N ALA A 297 2.50 -7.30 27.16
CA ALA A 297 2.65 -8.28 28.24
C ALA A 297 1.90 -9.58 27.94
N ALA A 298 0.68 -9.49 27.35
CA ALA A 298 -0.09 -10.66 26.96
C ALA A 298 0.60 -11.47 25.84
N PHE A 299 1.23 -10.81 24.88
CA PHE A 299 1.96 -11.48 23.81
C PHE A 299 3.25 -12.12 24.32
N GLN A 300 3.98 -11.44 25.21
CA GLN A 300 5.21 -11.97 25.83
C GLN A 300 4.94 -13.16 26.77
N SER A 301 3.76 -13.21 27.38
CA SER A 301 3.35 -14.37 28.22
C SER A 301 2.77 -15.53 27.42
N SER A 302 2.58 -15.37 26.10
CA SER A 302 2.08 -16.43 25.23
C SER A 302 3.15 -17.52 25.01
N PRO A 303 2.76 -18.80 24.89
CA PRO A 303 3.70 -19.86 24.52
C PRO A 303 4.18 -19.77 23.05
N LEU A 304 3.55 -18.92 22.23
CA LEU A 304 3.94 -18.72 20.83
C LEU A 304 5.02 -17.65 20.70
N PRO A 305 6.01 -17.82 19.81
CA PRO A 305 6.98 -16.78 19.52
C PRO A 305 6.30 -15.50 19.02
N VAL A 306 6.79 -14.35 19.47
CA VAL A 306 6.25 -13.03 19.11
C VAL A 306 6.10 -12.81 17.60
N PRO A 307 7.08 -13.16 16.74
CA PRO A 307 6.93 -13.01 15.30
C PRO A 307 5.75 -13.80 14.73
N VAL A 308 5.45 -14.98 15.27
CA VAL A 308 4.31 -15.81 14.86
C VAL A 308 2.98 -15.13 15.23
N ILE A 309 2.90 -14.56 16.43
CA ILE A 309 1.71 -13.82 16.86
C ILE A 309 1.48 -12.61 15.94
N ILE A 310 2.54 -11.82 15.70
CA ILE A 310 2.48 -10.66 14.80
C ILE A 310 2.07 -11.09 13.39
N ALA A 311 2.63 -12.16 12.85
CA ALA A 311 2.27 -12.70 11.55
C ALA A 311 0.77 -13.06 11.45
N CYS A 312 0.27 -13.83 12.42
CA CYS A 312 -1.15 -14.24 12.45
C CYS A 312 -2.09 -13.03 12.60
N VAL A 313 -1.78 -12.12 13.52
CA VAL A 313 -2.61 -10.93 13.76
C VAL A 313 -2.60 -10.04 12.52
N SER A 314 -1.44 -9.78 11.92
CA SER A 314 -1.32 -8.96 10.72
C SER A 314 -2.09 -9.55 9.55
N PHE A 315 -1.96 -10.85 9.31
CA PHE A 315 -2.68 -11.54 8.24
C PHE A 315 -4.19 -11.43 8.43
N ILE A 316 -4.70 -11.74 9.62
CA ILE A 316 -6.14 -11.65 9.93
C ILE A 316 -6.65 -10.22 9.73
N ILE A 317 -5.93 -9.22 10.24
CA ILE A 317 -6.33 -7.82 10.10
C ILE A 317 -6.24 -7.37 8.64
N GLY A 318 -5.24 -7.82 7.89
CA GLY A 318 -5.13 -7.61 6.44
C GLY A 318 -6.38 -8.13 5.70
N VAL A 319 -6.79 -9.38 5.98
CA VAL A 319 -8.02 -9.97 5.42
C VAL A 319 -9.27 -9.15 5.78
N LEU A 320 -9.37 -8.69 7.01
CA LEU A 320 -10.55 -7.97 7.51
C LEU A 320 -10.67 -6.54 6.96
N THR A 321 -9.54 -5.86 6.78
CA THR A 321 -9.52 -4.45 6.34
C THR A 321 -9.43 -4.31 4.82
N GLY A 322 -8.76 -5.22 4.14
CA GLY A 322 -8.56 -5.19 2.69
C GLY A 322 -7.71 -4.03 2.17
N MET A 323 -6.93 -3.39 3.04
CA MET A 323 -6.08 -2.25 2.70
C MET A 323 -4.84 -2.17 3.59
N SER A 324 -3.70 -1.72 3.03
CA SER A 324 -2.43 -1.64 3.77
C SER A 324 -2.49 -0.67 4.95
N GLN A 325 -3.14 0.47 4.82
CA GLN A 325 -3.32 1.41 5.93
C GLN A 325 -4.09 0.77 7.09
N GLY A 326 -5.05 -0.12 6.80
CA GLY A 326 -5.90 -0.75 7.81
C GLY A 326 -5.11 -1.65 8.76
N HIS A 327 -4.31 -2.59 8.21
CA HIS A 327 -3.52 -3.47 9.07
C HIS A 327 -2.35 -2.73 9.73
N VAL A 328 -1.72 -1.79 9.02
CA VAL A 328 -0.65 -0.96 9.57
C VAL A 328 -1.14 -0.14 10.77
N ALA A 329 -2.31 0.49 10.67
CA ALA A 329 -2.88 1.31 11.74
C ALA A 329 -3.10 0.52 13.05
N ILE A 330 -3.37 -0.78 12.95
CA ILE A 330 -3.68 -1.63 14.10
C ILE A 330 -2.41 -2.35 14.62
N VAL A 331 -1.60 -2.87 13.71
CA VAL A 331 -0.49 -3.77 14.10
C VAL A 331 0.79 -3.01 14.39
N MET A 332 1.13 -1.97 13.61
CA MET A 332 2.39 -1.24 13.82
C MET A 332 2.51 -0.56 15.18
N PRO A 333 1.45 -0.04 15.81
CA PRO A 333 1.54 0.43 17.20
C PRO A 333 1.94 -0.68 18.18
N ILE A 334 1.46 -1.90 17.97
CA ILE A 334 1.81 -3.06 18.79
C ILE A 334 3.29 -3.41 18.58
N VAL A 335 3.75 -3.44 17.33
CA VAL A 335 5.16 -3.65 16.98
C VAL A 335 6.04 -2.59 17.64
N ALA A 336 5.68 -1.31 17.52
CA ALA A 336 6.42 -0.21 18.13
C ALA A 336 6.46 -0.29 19.66
N ALA A 337 5.39 -0.72 20.30
CA ALA A 337 5.31 -0.90 21.75
C ALA A 337 6.13 -2.12 22.24
N MET A 338 6.26 -3.16 21.40
CA MET A 338 7.11 -4.32 21.71
C MET A 338 8.59 -3.99 21.54
N GLN A 339 8.95 -3.38 20.42
CA GLN A 339 10.32 -3.00 20.10
C GLN A 339 10.31 -1.87 19.06
N THR A 340 10.37 -0.62 19.52
CA THR A 340 10.48 0.55 18.65
C THR A 340 11.70 0.44 17.74
N GLY A 341 11.53 0.68 16.44
CA GLY A 341 12.61 0.62 15.46
C GLY A 341 13.00 -0.80 15.00
N SER A 342 12.23 -1.82 15.36
CA SER A 342 12.48 -3.20 14.90
C SER A 342 12.10 -3.38 13.44
N LEU A 343 13.09 -3.42 12.55
CA LEU A 343 12.90 -3.72 11.12
C LEU A 343 12.29 -5.12 10.93
N ASN A 344 12.73 -6.10 11.73
CA ASN A 344 12.30 -7.48 11.60
C ASN A 344 10.82 -7.65 11.96
N LEU A 345 10.39 -7.17 13.13
CA LEU A 345 8.97 -7.28 13.53
C LEU A 345 8.05 -6.46 12.62
N ALA A 346 8.49 -5.25 12.23
CA ALA A 346 7.75 -4.45 11.26
C ALA A 346 7.68 -5.14 9.89
N GLY A 347 8.76 -5.80 9.46
CA GLY A 347 8.81 -6.59 8.22
C GLY A 347 7.85 -7.77 8.24
N VAL A 348 7.78 -8.53 9.35
CA VAL A 348 6.79 -9.60 9.53
C VAL A 348 5.38 -9.04 9.44
N ALA A 349 5.10 -7.93 10.15
CA ALA A 349 3.78 -7.30 10.11
C ALA A 349 3.38 -6.86 8.70
N MET A 350 4.31 -6.25 7.94
CA MET A 350 4.05 -5.85 6.55
C MET A 350 3.82 -7.06 5.64
N ALA A 351 4.70 -8.05 5.66
CA ALA A 351 4.60 -9.21 4.77
C ALA A 351 3.28 -9.97 4.94
N PHE A 352 2.93 -10.31 6.18
CA PHE A 352 1.70 -11.04 6.46
C PHE A 352 0.45 -10.16 6.33
N GLY A 353 0.51 -8.88 6.68
CA GLY A 353 -0.60 -7.94 6.51
C GLY A 353 -0.94 -7.71 5.04
N ILE A 354 0.06 -7.55 4.16
CA ILE A 354 -0.12 -7.43 2.71
C ILE A 354 -0.70 -8.74 2.15
N ALA A 355 -0.18 -9.90 2.52
CA ALA A 355 -0.73 -11.17 2.08
C ALA A 355 -2.21 -11.33 2.49
N GLY A 356 -2.57 -10.93 3.71
CA GLY A 356 -3.97 -10.92 4.17
C GLY A 356 -4.86 -10.02 3.30
N GLN A 357 -4.44 -8.78 3.03
CA GLN A 357 -5.22 -7.85 2.20
C GLN A 357 -5.38 -8.32 0.75
N MET A 358 -4.42 -9.04 0.21
CA MET A 358 -4.48 -9.57 -1.15
C MET A 358 -5.51 -10.70 -1.31
N LEU A 359 -5.90 -11.36 -0.21
CA LEU A 359 -6.77 -12.53 -0.22
C LEU A 359 -8.21 -12.24 0.23
N THR A 360 -8.65 -10.98 0.18
CA THR A 360 -9.96 -10.60 0.72
C THR A 360 -10.88 -9.96 -0.32
N PRO A 361 -12.21 -10.23 -0.23
CA PRO A 361 -13.20 -9.56 -1.08
C PRO A 361 -13.42 -8.08 -0.72
N THR A 362 -12.83 -7.59 0.37
CA THR A 362 -12.92 -6.16 0.75
C THR A 362 -11.86 -5.30 0.05
N HIS A 363 -10.89 -5.92 -0.64
CA HIS A 363 -9.86 -5.21 -1.39
C HIS A 363 -10.44 -4.58 -2.67
N MET A 364 -10.58 -3.26 -2.68
CA MET A 364 -11.24 -2.54 -3.78
C MET A 364 -10.60 -2.77 -5.15
N CYS A 365 -9.25 -2.89 -5.22
CA CYS A 365 -8.59 -3.15 -6.50
C CYS A 365 -8.97 -4.52 -7.06
N LEU A 366 -9.16 -5.54 -6.20
CA LEU A 366 -9.61 -6.86 -6.61
C LEU A 366 -11.05 -6.81 -7.13
N VAL A 367 -11.94 -6.15 -6.37
CA VAL A 367 -13.36 -6.00 -6.75
C VAL A 367 -13.50 -5.30 -8.10
N ILE A 368 -12.82 -4.16 -8.28
CA ILE A 368 -12.84 -3.40 -9.55
C ILE A 368 -12.27 -4.24 -10.70
N THR A 369 -11.21 -5.01 -10.47
CA THR A 369 -10.59 -5.85 -11.49
C THR A 369 -11.51 -7.00 -11.90
N VAL A 370 -12.10 -7.69 -10.93
CA VAL A 370 -13.05 -8.80 -11.15
C VAL A 370 -14.30 -8.30 -11.90
N ASP A 371 -14.82 -7.14 -11.50
CA ASP A 371 -15.98 -6.51 -12.15
C ASP A 371 -15.66 -6.11 -13.60
N TYR A 372 -14.51 -5.52 -13.86
CA TYR A 372 -14.08 -5.13 -15.21
C TYR A 372 -14.00 -6.33 -16.16
N PHE A 373 -13.35 -7.41 -15.74
CA PHE A 373 -13.20 -8.62 -16.55
C PHE A 373 -14.42 -9.54 -16.48
N LYS A 374 -15.44 -9.21 -15.68
CA LYS A 374 -16.60 -10.08 -15.40
C LYS A 374 -16.16 -11.49 -14.99
N ALA A 375 -15.07 -11.57 -14.22
CA ALA A 375 -14.42 -12.79 -13.82
C ALA A 375 -15.05 -13.38 -12.55
N ASN A 376 -14.87 -14.70 -12.35
CA ASN A 376 -15.26 -15.33 -11.10
C ASN A 376 -14.23 -14.98 -10.01
N PHE A 377 -14.71 -14.44 -8.89
CA PHE A 377 -13.88 -14.00 -7.77
C PHE A 377 -12.95 -15.10 -7.26
N PHE A 378 -13.48 -16.27 -6.93
CA PHE A 378 -12.69 -17.35 -6.33
C PHE A 378 -11.67 -17.95 -7.32
N LYS A 379 -12.03 -18.08 -8.59
CA LYS A 379 -11.10 -18.54 -9.61
C LYS A 379 -9.97 -17.53 -9.86
N THR A 380 -10.27 -16.24 -9.80
CA THR A 380 -9.26 -15.17 -9.86
C THR A 380 -8.30 -15.23 -8.68
N LEU A 381 -8.84 -15.51 -7.49
CA LEU A 381 -8.06 -15.54 -6.25
C LEU A 381 -7.14 -16.76 -6.14
N THR A 382 -7.49 -17.89 -6.78
CA THR A 382 -6.70 -19.13 -6.68
C THR A 382 -5.22 -18.96 -7.06
N PRO A 383 -4.84 -18.41 -8.22
CA PRO A 383 -3.43 -18.20 -8.55
C PRO A 383 -2.77 -17.10 -7.68
N VAL A 384 -3.52 -16.10 -7.21
CA VAL A 384 -3.03 -15.11 -6.27
C VAL A 384 -2.67 -15.76 -4.93
N LEU A 385 -3.52 -16.65 -4.42
CA LEU A 385 -3.25 -17.44 -3.21
C LEU A 385 -1.98 -18.27 -3.36
N LEU A 386 -1.76 -18.90 -4.52
CA LEU A 386 -0.54 -19.66 -4.78
C LEU A 386 0.71 -18.77 -4.74
N CYS A 387 0.65 -17.58 -5.33
CA CYS A 387 1.74 -16.61 -5.24
C CYS A 387 2.02 -16.19 -3.80
N GLU A 388 0.97 -15.91 -3.00
CA GLU A 388 1.12 -15.55 -1.57
C GLU A 388 1.72 -16.69 -0.75
N ILE A 389 1.30 -17.93 -0.98
CA ILE A 389 1.89 -19.11 -0.31
C ILE A 389 3.39 -19.20 -0.62
N ILE A 390 3.80 -18.98 -1.87
CA ILE A 390 5.22 -19.00 -2.27
C ILE A 390 5.97 -17.89 -1.52
N ILE A 391 5.45 -16.66 -1.53
CA ILE A 391 6.10 -15.53 -0.85
C ILE A 391 6.23 -15.78 0.64
N LEU A 392 5.13 -16.12 1.32
CA LEU A 392 5.13 -16.31 2.76
C LEU A 392 5.99 -17.50 3.19
N THR A 393 6.03 -18.58 2.39
CA THR A 393 6.90 -19.73 2.67
C THR A 393 8.37 -19.34 2.59
N ILE A 394 8.78 -18.66 1.50
CA ILE A 394 10.16 -18.23 1.32
C ILE A 394 10.53 -17.15 2.34
N PHE A 395 9.63 -16.19 2.61
CA PHE A 395 9.82 -15.16 3.62
C PHE A 395 10.03 -15.78 5.01
N THR A 396 9.14 -16.69 5.43
CA THR A 396 9.25 -17.36 6.74
C THR A 396 10.52 -18.18 6.86
N ALA A 397 10.89 -18.93 5.81
CA ALA A 397 12.13 -19.70 5.79
C ALA A 397 13.35 -18.79 5.88
N TYR A 398 13.40 -17.72 5.08
CA TYR A 398 14.50 -16.77 5.10
C TYR A 398 14.63 -16.09 6.47
N THR A 399 13.54 -15.54 7.00
CA THR A 399 13.54 -14.80 8.27
C THR A 399 13.86 -15.70 9.47
N TYR A 400 13.45 -16.96 9.45
CA TYR A 400 13.76 -17.93 10.49
C TYR A 400 15.28 -18.15 10.66
N PHE A 401 16.05 -18.07 9.57
CA PHE A 401 17.51 -18.26 9.61
C PHE A 401 18.30 -16.96 9.71
N THR A 402 17.71 -15.81 9.43
CA THR A 402 18.45 -14.54 9.32
C THR A 402 18.02 -13.46 10.31
N TRP A 403 16.79 -13.54 10.85
CA TRP A 403 16.21 -12.59 11.81
C TRP A 403 16.04 -13.23 13.17
#